data_30d12fb3ab27be63e28842bef3d592a9
#
_entry.id   30d12fb3ab27be63e28842bef3d592a9
#
_cell.length_a   1.000
_cell.length_b   1.000
_cell.length_c   1.000
_cell.angle_alpha   90.00
_cell.angle_beta   90.00
_cell.angle_gamma   90.00
#
_symmetry.space_group_name_H-M   'P 1'
#
loop_
_entity.id
_entity.type
_entity.pdbx_description
1 polymer ?
#
loop_
_entity_poly.entity_id
_entity_poly.type
_entity_poly.pdbx_seq_one_letter_code
_entity_poly.pdbx_strand_id
1 'polypeptide(L)'
;MRLISHKPLWLALVLPLVACSTTAPPAQVATPVPMGWQAPLPHQGSLTDMARWWTQLQDPLLVELIDAAQAVSPGIAQAQSRIAQARATQVGSRAALLPSLDAQASASRGFNDQLARVATTSQAGLQASWELDLFGANRAAKTAADERLAGAQALWHEARVSVAAEVAQQTSSIRTCLAQQQVAERDAQSRGETSRLSQLSERAGFTAPATAALARASAAEAQARASQQRMQCDVEVKALVALTGWEEPTLRTRLAQPVAAAPDTLFTVDALPAQVLAQRPDVYNAEREVAAASADVASAQAQRYPRLTLSGSVGAAQVRTGGVTTDLNTWTIGPLALSVPLFDGGRRAAQTDAAQARYDEAASQYRAKVRQAVSEVEQALVRLQSTAERADSAR
;
A
#
# COMPACT_ATOMS: atom_id res chain seq x y z
N MET A 1 -5.32 52.14 -58.42
CA MET A 1 -4.82 51.94 -57.05
C MET A 1 -5.99 51.49 -56.17
N ARG A 2 -6.19 50.20 -55.98
CA ARG A 2 -7.25 49.67 -55.10
C ARG A 2 -6.56 48.98 -53.92
N LEU A 3 -6.72 49.54 -52.74
CA LEU A 3 -6.27 49.02 -51.48
C LEU A 3 -7.18 47.83 -51.11
N ILE A 4 -6.65 46.60 -51.13
CA ILE A 4 -7.32 45.39 -50.64
C ILE A 4 -7.14 45.38 -49.12
N SER A 5 -8.26 45.58 -48.39
CA SER A 5 -8.35 45.52 -46.92
C SER A 5 -8.20 44.08 -46.45
N HIS A 6 -7.05 43.72 -45.84
CA HIS A 6 -6.87 42.44 -45.16
C HIS A 6 -7.39 42.52 -43.71
N LYS A 7 -8.65 42.27 -43.51
CA LYS A 7 -9.28 41.97 -42.19
C LYS A 7 -10.32 40.86 -42.42
N PRO A 8 -10.55 39.93 -41.55
CA PRO A 8 -9.87 39.39 -40.38
C PRO A 8 -9.73 37.86 -40.45
N LEU A 9 -8.65 37.37 -41.00
CA LEU A 9 -8.36 35.90 -41.00
C LEU A 9 -7.89 35.40 -39.64
N TRP A 10 -7.45 36.30 -38.75
CA TRP A 10 -6.93 35.95 -37.41
C TRP A 10 -8.02 35.60 -36.39
N LEU A 11 -9.23 36.11 -36.55
CA LEU A 11 -10.34 35.81 -35.62
C LEU A 11 -10.93 34.42 -35.81
N ALA A 12 -10.82 33.82 -36.99
CA ALA A 12 -11.35 32.49 -37.28
C ALA A 12 -10.46 31.34 -36.73
N LEU A 13 -9.20 31.61 -36.39
CA LEU A 13 -8.26 30.62 -35.88
C LEU A 13 -8.34 30.44 -34.35
N VAL A 14 -8.95 31.35 -33.62
CA VAL A 14 -9.03 31.36 -32.16
C VAL A 14 -10.30 30.63 -31.64
N LEU A 15 -11.37 30.62 -32.45
CA LEU A 15 -12.64 29.98 -32.04
C LEU A 15 -12.59 28.44 -31.78
N PRO A 16 -11.80 27.61 -32.49
CA PRO A 16 -11.78 26.18 -32.21
C PRO A 16 -10.99 25.78 -30.96
N LEU A 17 -10.21 26.68 -30.36
CA LEU A 17 -9.41 26.36 -29.16
C LEU A 17 -10.25 26.24 -27.86
N VAL A 18 -11.44 26.84 -27.83
CA VAL A 18 -12.32 26.83 -26.64
C VAL A 18 -13.15 25.55 -26.55
N ALA A 19 -13.30 24.76 -27.64
CA ALA A 19 -14.11 23.54 -27.68
C ALA A 19 -13.34 22.25 -27.34
N CYS A 20 -12.02 22.34 -27.09
CA CYS A 20 -11.19 21.17 -26.79
C CYS A 20 -11.09 20.94 -25.28
N SER A 21 -12.19 20.57 -24.62
CA SER A 21 -12.16 20.12 -23.24
C SER A 21 -11.94 18.62 -23.20
N THR A 22 -11.00 18.15 -22.37
CA THR A 22 -10.86 16.72 -22.04
C THR A 22 -11.93 16.35 -21.03
N THR A 23 -12.74 15.33 -21.34
CA THR A 23 -13.80 14.85 -20.42
C THR A 23 -13.27 13.63 -19.70
N ALA A 24 -12.67 13.82 -18.51
CA ALA A 24 -12.28 12.72 -17.64
C ALA A 24 -13.53 12.06 -17.03
N PRO A 25 -13.52 10.74 -16.80
CA PRO A 25 -14.53 10.07 -15.99
C PRO A 25 -14.49 10.58 -14.53
N PRO A 26 -15.58 10.38 -13.73
CA PRO A 26 -15.62 10.85 -12.35
C PRO A 26 -14.46 10.32 -11.51
N ALA A 27 -13.78 11.21 -10.78
CA ALA A 27 -12.70 10.84 -9.86
C ALA A 27 -13.21 10.06 -8.61
N GLN A 28 -14.51 10.14 -8.34
CA GLN A 28 -15.17 9.42 -7.27
C GLN A 28 -16.31 8.57 -7.83
N VAL A 29 -16.42 7.35 -7.33
CA VAL A 29 -17.45 6.39 -7.72
C VAL A 29 -18.36 6.15 -6.52
N ALA A 30 -19.67 6.38 -6.71
CA ALA A 30 -20.66 6.06 -5.69
C ALA A 30 -20.72 4.54 -5.48
N THR A 31 -20.65 4.13 -4.22
CA THR A 31 -20.79 2.74 -3.80
C THR A 31 -21.83 2.68 -2.69
N PRO A 32 -22.87 1.84 -2.80
CA PRO A 32 -23.85 1.70 -1.73
C PRO A 32 -23.17 1.10 -0.50
N VAL A 33 -23.27 1.82 0.61
CA VAL A 33 -22.84 1.37 1.93
C VAL A 33 -24.09 1.16 2.77
N PRO A 34 -24.20 0.06 3.54
CA PRO A 34 -25.34 -0.17 4.43
C PRO A 34 -25.51 0.97 5.42
N MET A 35 -26.75 1.37 5.69
CA MET A 35 -27.08 2.43 6.67
C MET A 35 -26.81 2.00 8.10
N GLY A 36 -26.71 0.71 8.38
CA GLY A 36 -26.43 0.12 9.71
C GLY A 36 -25.88 -1.29 9.56
N TRP A 37 -25.29 -1.81 10.62
CA TRP A 37 -24.81 -3.18 10.70
C TRP A 37 -25.98 -4.14 10.88
N GLN A 38 -25.91 -5.32 10.26
CA GLN A 38 -26.90 -6.39 10.43
C GLN A 38 -26.60 -7.20 11.70
N ALA A 39 -25.33 -7.38 12.05
CA ALA A 39 -24.95 -7.99 13.30
C ALA A 39 -25.15 -7.01 14.47
N PRO A 40 -25.59 -7.49 15.66
CA PRO A 40 -25.76 -6.63 16.82
C PRO A 40 -24.42 -6.06 17.27
N LEU A 41 -24.44 -4.77 17.65
CA LEU A 41 -23.30 -4.10 18.24
C LEU A 41 -23.19 -4.50 19.73
N PRO A 42 -22.01 -4.98 20.18
CA PRO A 42 -21.87 -5.50 21.54
C PRO A 42 -21.92 -4.42 22.62
N HIS A 43 -21.65 -3.17 22.25
CA HIS A 43 -21.62 -2.04 23.19
C HIS A 43 -22.01 -0.74 22.49
N GLN A 44 -22.39 0.27 23.28
CA GLN A 44 -22.47 1.67 22.84
C GLN A 44 -21.05 2.26 22.90
N GLY A 45 -20.37 2.40 21.76
CA GLY A 45 -18.98 2.70 21.77
C GLY A 45 -18.56 4.01 21.12
N SER A 46 -17.41 4.56 21.48
CA SER A 46 -16.80 5.74 20.88
C SER A 46 -15.67 5.34 19.91
N LEU A 47 -15.48 6.13 18.85
CA LEU A 47 -14.30 6.04 17.99
C LEU A 47 -13.07 6.45 18.80
N THR A 48 -12.44 5.49 19.44
CA THR A 48 -11.13 5.68 20.07
C THR A 48 -10.03 5.60 19.02
N ASP A 49 -8.85 6.13 19.36
CA ASP A 49 -7.67 6.16 18.49
C ASP A 49 -7.35 4.77 17.89
N MET A 50 -7.88 4.52 16.71
CA MET A 50 -7.69 3.25 16.00
C MET A 50 -6.24 3.01 15.56
N ALA A 51 -5.41 4.06 15.57
CA ALA A 51 -4.00 3.95 15.19
C ALA A 51 -3.15 3.28 16.27
N ARG A 52 -3.62 3.22 17.50
CA ARG A 52 -2.95 2.60 18.66
C ARG A 52 -3.91 1.87 19.59
N TRP A 53 -4.92 1.19 19.03
CA TRP A 53 -5.95 0.47 19.79
C TRP A 53 -5.37 -0.54 20.79
N TRP A 54 -4.20 -1.12 20.50
CA TRP A 54 -3.53 -2.10 21.37
C TRP A 54 -3.08 -1.53 22.71
N THR A 55 -2.88 -0.21 22.83
CA THR A 55 -2.54 0.42 24.12
C THR A 55 -3.67 0.33 25.14
N GLN A 56 -4.91 0.17 24.68
CA GLN A 56 -6.10 0.01 25.54
C GLN A 56 -6.14 -1.37 26.20
N LEU A 57 -5.41 -2.35 25.69
CA LEU A 57 -5.28 -3.69 26.28
C LEU A 57 -4.50 -3.69 27.60
N GLN A 58 -3.91 -2.56 27.99
CA GLN A 58 -3.15 -2.40 29.24
C GLN A 58 -2.04 -3.46 29.41
N ASP A 59 -1.47 -3.90 28.31
CA ASP A 59 -0.41 -4.88 28.23
C ASP A 59 0.89 -4.26 27.74
N PRO A 60 1.81 -3.86 28.65
CA PRO A 60 3.08 -3.24 28.25
C PRO A 60 3.96 -4.12 27.37
N LEU A 61 3.94 -5.45 27.62
CA LEU A 61 4.70 -6.39 26.79
C LEU A 61 4.17 -6.41 25.36
N LEU A 62 2.85 -6.38 25.17
CA LEU A 62 2.26 -6.35 23.84
C LEU A 62 2.68 -5.10 23.07
N VAL A 63 2.72 -3.93 23.73
CA VAL A 63 3.19 -2.68 23.09
C VAL A 63 4.64 -2.81 22.64
N GLU A 64 5.52 -3.30 23.51
CA GLU A 64 6.94 -3.51 23.18
C GLU A 64 7.14 -4.49 22.02
N LEU A 65 6.35 -5.58 21.99
CA LEU A 65 6.40 -6.60 20.92
C LEU A 65 5.90 -6.03 19.58
N ILE A 66 4.85 -5.22 19.60
CA ILE A 66 4.35 -4.54 18.40
C ILE A 66 5.38 -3.56 17.86
N ASP A 67 5.98 -2.74 18.71
CA ASP A 67 7.01 -1.78 18.31
C ASP A 67 8.23 -2.50 17.71
N ALA A 68 8.67 -3.59 18.33
CA ALA A 68 9.76 -4.42 17.80
C ALA A 68 9.41 -5.04 16.45
N ALA A 69 8.22 -5.63 16.32
CA ALA A 69 7.77 -6.23 15.07
C ALA A 69 7.62 -5.18 13.95
N GLN A 70 7.10 -3.99 14.26
CA GLN A 70 7.01 -2.90 13.28
C GLN A 70 8.39 -2.43 12.82
N ALA A 71 9.41 -2.45 13.68
CA ALA A 71 10.78 -2.06 13.35
C ALA A 71 11.45 -3.03 12.36
N VAL A 72 11.16 -4.33 12.46
CA VAL A 72 11.79 -5.37 11.63
C VAL A 72 10.90 -5.89 10.49
N SER A 73 9.65 -5.43 10.38
CA SER A 73 8.67 -5.94 9.42
C SER A 73 9.09 -5.66 7.96
N PRO A 74 9.24 -6.71 7.13
CA PRO A 74 9.47 -6.54 5.69
C PRO A 74 8.30 -5.84 5.00
N GLY A 75 7.06 -6.07 5.45
CA GLY A 75 5.85 -5.45 4.89
C GLY A 75 5.85 -3.94 5.08
N ILE A 76 6.25 -3.44 6.26
CA ILE A 76 6.39 -2.00 6.53
C ILE A 76 7.54 -1.40 5.71
N ALA A 77 8.68 -2.06 5.62
CA ALA A 77 9.79 -1.62 4.79
C ALA A 77 9.41 -1.54 3.30
N GLN A 78 8.64 -2.52 2.80
CA GLN A 78 8.10 -2.50 1.44
C GLN A 78 7.13 -1.32 1.23
N ALA A 79 6.24 -1.06 2.18
CA ALA A 79 5.32 0.08 2.11
C ALA A 79 6.07 1.42 2.10
N GLN A 80 7.12 1.59 2.91
CA GLN A 80 8.01 2.75 2.87
C GLN A 80 8.71 2.91 1.52
N SER A 81 9.19 1.81 0.94
CA SER A 81 9.79 1.81 -0.40
C SER A 81 8.78 2.26 -1.47
N ARG A 82 7.53 1.81 -1.40
CA ARG A 82 6.44 2.25 -2.30
C ARG A 82 6.16 3.75 -2.17
N ILE A 83 6.17 4.31 -0.96
CA ILE A 83 6.04 5.76 -0.74
C ILE A 83 7.20 6.50 -1.41
N ALA A 84 8.44 6.03 -1.24
CA ALA A 84 9.61 6.66 -1.86
C ALA A 84 9.52 6.62 -3.39
N GLN A 85 9.10 5.50 -3.99
CA GLN A 85 8.88 5.34 -5.43
C GLN A 85 7.74 6.26 -5.93
N ALA A 86 6.61 6.30 -5.23
CA ALA A 86 5.48 7.17 -5.58
C ALA A 86 5.88 8.66 -5.51
N ARG A 87 6.67 9.05 -4.50
CA ARG A 87 7.22 10.41 -4.38
C ARG A 87 8.17 10.75 -5.53
N ALA A 88 9.04 9.83 -5.92
CA ALA A 88 9.93 10.02 -7.06
C ALA A 88 9.13 10.20 -8.37
N THR A 89 8.07 9.40 -8.56
CA THR A 89 7.15 9.54 -9.70
C THR A 89 6.44 10.89 -9.69
N GLN A 90 5.95 11.33 -8.53
CA GLN A 90 5.33 12.65 -8.35
C GLN A 90 6.30 13.79 -8.71
N VAL A 91 7.55 13.71 -8.23
CA VAL A 91 8.59 14.71 -8.57
C VAL A 91 8.84 14.72 -10.08
N GLY A 92 8.95 13.55 -10.71
CA GLY A 92 9.11 13.44 -12.18
C GLY A 92 7.94 14.03 -12.95
N SER A 93 6.70 13.74 -12.55
CA SER A 93 5.49 14.29 -13.16
C SER A 93 5.39 15.82 -12.97
N ARG A 94 5.80 16.33 -11.81
CA ARG A 94 5.88 17.78 -11.56
C ARG A 94 6.96 18.44 -12.40
N ALA A 95 8.12 17.78 -12.56
CA ALA A 95 9.23 18.30 -13.38
C ALA A 95 8.83 18.45 -14.85
N ALA A 96 7.94 17.61 -15.38
CA ALA A 96 7.41 17.72 -16.74
C ALA A 96 6.62 19.03 -17.00
N LEU A 97 6.20 19.75 -15.96
CA LEU A 97 5.56 21.05 -16.04
C LEU A 97 6.55 22.23 -16.07
N LEU A 98 7.82 21.96 -15.82
CA LEU A 98 8.90 22.96 -15.72
C LEU A 98 9.84 22.86 -16.93
N PRO A 99 10.59 23.93 -17.26
CA PRO A 99 11.65 23.85 -18.23
C PRO A 99 12.74 22.86 -17.79
N SER A 100 13.25 22.04 -18.72
CA SER A 100 14.50 21.30 -18.55
C SER A 100 15.68 22.13 -19.05
N LEU A 101 16.84 21.94 -18.43
CA LEU A 101 18.11 22.55 -18.83
C LEU A 101 19.18 21.46 -18.87
N ASP A 102 19.71 21.21 -20.06
CA ASP A 102 20.71 20.19 -20.29
C ASP A 102 22.02 20.81 -20.78
N ALA A 103 23.15 20.37 -20.25
CA ALA A 103 24.47 20.69 -20.78
C ALA A 103 24.92 19.58 -21.74
N GLN A 104 25.40 19.97 -22.89
CA GLN A 104 25.89 19.04 -23.89
C GLN A 104 27.24 19.49 -24.45
N ALA A 105 28.13 18.54 -24.66
CA ALA A 105 29.39 18.73 -25.35
C ALA A 105 29.58 17.61 -26.36
N SER A 106 30.02 17.95 -27.54
CA SER A 106 30.32 16.98 -28.57
C SER A 106 31.54 17.39 -29.40
N ALA A 107 32.25 16.40 -29.93
CA ALA A 107 33.33 16.59 -30.90
C ALA A 107 33.13 15.59 -32.04
N SER A 108 33.20 16.08 -33.24
CA SER A 108 33.07 15.26 -34.45
C SER A 108 34.13 15.64 -35.49
N ARG A 109 34.58 14.68 -36.31
CA ARG A 109 35.43 14.89 -37.44
C ARG A 109 34.86 14.15 -38.65
N GLY A 110 34.58 14.89 -39.70
CA GLY A 110 34.00 14.31 -40.91
C GLY A 110 34.09 15.27 -42.09
N PHE A 111 33.74 14.78 -43.28
CA PHE A 111 33.59 15.62 -44.45
C PHE A 111 32.34 16.50 -44.25
N ASN A 112 32.53 17.78 -44.37
CA ASN A 112 31.45 18.76 -44.29
C ASN A 112 31.09 19.23 -45.72
N ASP A 113 29.88 18.91 -46.15
CA ASP A 113 29.43 19.18 -47.52
C ASP A 113 29.38 20.69 -47.83
N GLN A 114 29.05 21.54 -46.85
CA GLN A 114 28.98 22.99 -47.02
C GLN A 114 30.38 23.59 -47.20
N LEU A 115 31.39 23.01 -46.54
CA LEU A 115 32.76 23.49 -46.64
C LEU A 115 33.54 22.72 -47.70
N ALA A 116 32.97 21.65 -48.30
CA ALA A 116 33.59 20.72 -49.24
C ALA A 116 34.96 20.21 -48.76
N ARG A 117 35.14 20.03 -47.44
CA ARG A 117 36.42 19.65 -46.80
C ARG A 117 36.16 18.85 -45.52
N VAL A 118 37.19 18.14 -45.05
CA VAL A 118 37.17 17.52 -43.74
C VAL A 118 37.29 18.61 -42.67
N ALA A 119 36.32 18.65 -41.77
CA ALA A 119 36.26 19.57 -40.62
C ALA A 119 36.25 18.78 -39.32
N THR A 120 36.86 19.34 -38.30
CA THR A 120 36.67 18.90 -36.91
C THR A 120 35.85 19.98 -36.21
N THR A 121 34.69 19.58 -35.71
CA THR A 121 33.77 20.48 -34.96
C THR A 121 33.76 20.03 -33.51
N SER A 122 34.08 20.94 -32.60
CA SER A 122 33.91 20.76 -31.15
C SER A 122 32.91 21.81 -30.69
N GLN A 123 31.89 21.35 -29.94
CA GLN A 123 30.86 22.27 -29.44
C GLN A 123 30.52 21.93 -27.99
N ALA A 124 30.21 22.97 -27.21
CA ALA A 124 29.66 22.85 -25.87
C ALA A 124 28.58 23.91 -25.66
N GLY A 125 27.52 23.54 -24.96
CA GLY A 125 26.41 24.46 -24.75
C GLY A 125 25.41 23.99 -23.76
N LEU A 126 24.47 24.87 -23.42
CA LEU A 126 23.28 24.61 -22.64
C LEU A 126 22.07 24.65 -23.57
N GLN A 127 21.17 23.69 -23.39
CA GLN A 127 19.90 23.62 -24.10
C GLN A 127 18.76 23.59 -23.10
N ALA A 128 17.81 24.49 -23.24
CA ALA A 128 16.56 24.51 -22.49
C ALA A 128 15.41 24.03 -23.37
N SER A 129 14.49 23.28 -22.77
CA SER A 129 13.26 22.85 -23.44
C SER A 129 12.11 22.86 -22.44
N TRP A 130 10.95 23.36 -22.89
CA TRP A 130 9.74 23.44 -22.07
C TRP A 130 8.50 23.15 -22.89
N GLU A 131 7.74 22.15 -22.49
CA GLU A 131 6.41 21.88 -23.06
C GLU A 131 5.36 22.71 -22.32
N LEU A 132 4.68 23.59 -23.07
CA LEU A 132 3.56 24.38 -22.56
C LEU A 132 2.31 23.49 -22.50
N ASP A 133 1.89 23.12 -21.31
CA ASP A 133 0.78 22.18 -21.09
C ASP A 133 -0.59 22.82 -21.32
N LEU A 134 -0.91 23.14 -22.59
CA LEU A 134 -2.14 23.83 -22.97
C LEU A 134 -3.39 23.02 -22.72
N PHE A 135 -3.33 21.70 -22.97
CA PHE A 135 -4.47 20.79 -22.87
C PHE A 135 -4.47 19.95 -21.58
N GLY A 136 -3.50 20.19 -20.69
CA GLY A 136 -3.49 19.61 -19.36
C GLY A 136 -2.98 18.17 -19.27
N ALA A 137 -2.27 17.66 -20.28
CA ALA A 137 -1.74 16.29 -20.26
C ALA A 137 -0.78 16.06 -19.08
N ASN A 138 0.17 16.96 -18.88
CA ASN A 138 1.15 16.88 -17.80
C ASN A 138 0.54 17.21 -16.43
N ARG A 139 -0.40 18.15 -16.36
CA ARG A 139 -1.16 18.43 -15.12
C ARG A 139 -1.98 17.24 -14.68
N ALA A 140 -2.65 16.56 -15.61
CA ALA A 140 -3.41 15.34 -15.31
C ALA A 140 -2.48 14.20 -14.84
N ALA A 141 -1.33 14.00 -15.50
CA ALA A 141 -0.33 13.03 -15.08
C ALA A 141 0.22 13.33 -13.66
N LYS A 142 0.45 14.61 -13.34
CA LYS A 142 0.83 15.04 -11.98
C LYS A 142 -0.27 14.70 -10.98
N THR A 143 -1.54 14.98 -11.29
CA THR A 143 -2.68 14.66 -10.42
C THR A 143 -2.75 13.15 -10.15
N ALA A 144 -2.61 12.30 -11.18
CA ALA A 144 -2.56 10.86 -11.01
C ALA A 144 -1.42 10.41 -10.07
N ALA A 145 -0.24 11.02 -10.19
CA ALA A 145 0.88 10.74 -9.31
C ALA A 145 0.65 11.21 -7.85
N ASP A 146 0.00 12.36 -7.66
CA ASP A 146 -0.38 12.86 -6.33
C ASP A 146 -1.34 11.89 -5.62
N GLU A 147 -2.36 11.40 -6.32
CA GLU A 147 -3.34 10.47 -5.79
C GLU A 147 -2.70 9.12 -5.42
N ARG A 148 -1.80 8.59 -6.27
CA ARG A 148 -1.05 7.37 -5.98
C ARG A 148 -0.10 7.51 -4.79
N LEU A 149 0.50 8.69 -4.59
CA LEU A 149 1.30 8.96 -3.40
C LEU A 149 0.44 8.94 -2.14
N ALA A 150 -0.74 9.57 -2.17
CA ALA A 150 -1.69 9.53 -1.06
C ALA A 150 -2.15 8.09 -0.74
N GLY A 151 -2.44 7.28 -1.78
CA GLY A 151 -2.76 5.86 -1.64
C GLY A 151 -1.62 5.04 -1.01
N ALA A 152 -0.38 5.25 -1.47
CA ALA A 152 0.80 4.57 -0.90
C ALA A 152 1.03 4.90 0.58
N GLN A 153 0.76 6.14 1.00
CA GLN A 153 0.82 6.54 2.40
C GLN A 153 -0.25 5.82 3.25
N ALA A 154 -1.46 5.67 2.72
CA ALA A 154 -2.51 4.92 3.40
C ALA A 154 -2.13 3.43 3.57
N LEU A 155 -1.58 2.79 2.55
CA LEU A 155 -1.11 1.40 2.61
C LEU A 155 0.02 1.18 3.62
N TRP A 156 0.83 2.20 3.90
CA TRP A 156 1.81 2.12 4.98
C TRP A 156 1.14 2.07 6.37
N HIS A 157 0.07 2.85 6.58
CA HIS A 157 -0.73 2.75 7.80
C HIS A 157 -1.40 1.38 7.93
N GLU A 158 -1.93 0.82 6.84
CA GLU A 158 -2.48 -0.53 6.81
C GLU A 158 -1.45 -1.58 7.23
N ALA A 159 -0.25 -1.52 6.67
CA ALA A 159 0.83 -2.46 7.03
C ALA A 159 1.17 -2.41 8.53
N ARG A 160 1.19 -1.22 9.14
CA ARG A 160 1.43 -1.06 10.58
C ARG A 160 0.31 -1.67 11.43
N VAL A 161 -0.94 -1.42 11.07
CA VAL A 161 -2.11 -1.97 11.77
C VAL A 161 -2.15 -3.50 11.62
N SER A 162 -1.87 -4.02 10.43
CA SER A 162 -1.79 -5.47 10.17
C SER A 162 -0.75 -6.16 11.04
N VAL A 163 0.47 -5.62 11.10
CA VAL A 163 1.54 -6.18 11.97
C VAL A 163 1.14 -6.13 13.43
N ALA A 164 0.53 -5.03 13.89
CA ALA A 164 0.05 -4.92 15.26
C ALA A 164 -1.04 -5.97 15.59
N ALA A 165 -1.99 -6.19 14.68
CA ALA A 165 -3.03 -7.20 14.82
C ALA A 165 -2.47 -8.62 14.86
N GLU A 166 -1.51 -8.94 14.00
CA GLU A 166 -0.85 -10.24 13.95
C GLU A 166 -0.09 -10.54 15.25
N VAL A 167 0.70 -9.58 15.75
CA VAL A 167 1.43 -9.72 17.02
C VAL A 167 0.46 -9.86 18.20
N ALA A 168 -0.62 -9.07 18.24
CA ALA A 168 -1.62 -9.14 19.31
C ALA A 168 -2.32 -10.51 19.31
N GLN A 169 -2.72 -11.01 18.14
CA GLN A 169 -3.34 -12.33 18.01
C GLN A 169 -2.38 -13.43 18.43
N GLN A 170 -1.13 -13.39 17.95
CA GLN A 170 -0.12 -14.38 18.30
C GLN A 170 0.20 -14.39 19.80
N THR A 171 0.33 -13.21 20.41
CA THR A 171 0.56 -13.08 21.86
C THR A 171 -0.60 -13.63 22.66
N SER A 172 -1.84 -13.36 22.27
CA SER A 172 -3.05 -13.91 22.91
C SER A 172 -3.14 -15.42 22.76
N SER A 173 -2.83 -15.94 21.55
CA SER A 173 -2.79 -17.38 21.28
C SER A 173 -1.79 -18.09 22.18
N ILE A 174 -0.56 -17.56 22.29
CA ILE A 174 0.48 -18.13 23.16
C ILE A 174 0.04 -18.17 24.62
N ARG A 175 -0.55 -17.09 25.15
CA ARG A 175 -1.05 -17.07 26.53
C ARG A 175 -2.12 -18.12 26.78
N THR A 176 -3.07 -18.23 25.86
CA THR A 176 -4.09 -19.28 25.91
C THR A 176 -3.46 -20.66 25.85
N CYS A 177 -2.52 -20.88 24.95
CA CYS A 177 -1.78 -22.12 24.81
C CYS A 177 -1.05 -22.51 26.10
N LEU A 178 -0.34 -21.57 26.73
CA LEU A 178 0.37 -21.82 28.00
C LEU A 178 -0.59 -22.17 29.15
N ALA A 179 -1.75 -21.52 29.21
CA ALA A 179 -2.78 -21.87 30.19
C ALA A 179 -3.32 -23.31 29.95
N GLN A 180 -3.59 -23.66 28.69
CA GLN A 180 -4.00 -25.03 28.33
C GLN A 180 -2.91 -26.06 28.62
N GLN A 181 -1.64 -25.71 28.39
CA GLN A 181 -0.51 -26.56 28.72
C GLN A 181 -0.47 -26.89 30.23
N GLN A 182 -0.65 -25.89 31.09
CA GLN A 182 -0.70 -26.10 32.54
C GLN A 182 -1.85 -27.04 32.96
N VAL A 183 -3.02 -26.91 32.31
CA VAL A 183 -4.15 -27.80 32.55
C VAL A 183 -3.83 -29.23 32.12
N ALA A 184 -3.25 -29.40 30.90
CA ALA A 184 -2.88 -30.72 30.39
C ALA A 184 -1.80 -31.38 31.25
N GLU A 185 -0.82 -30.65 31.76
CA GLU A 185 0.22 -31.15 32.65
C GLU A 185 -0.35 -31.60 34.00
N ARG A 186 -1.28 -30.82 34.57
CA ARG A 186 -1.98 -31.22 35.82
C ARG A 186 -2.85 -32.46 35.62
N ASP A 187 -3.57 -32.57 34.48
CA ASP A 187 -4.35 -33.79 34.15
C ASP A 187 -3.43 -35.01 34.03
N ALA A 188 -2.30 -34.88 33.32
CA ALA A 188 -1.32 -35.95 33.17
C ALA A 188 -0.74 -36.39 34.53
N GLN A 189 -0.43 -35.46 35.42
CA GLN A 189 0.04 -35.73 36.77
C GLN A 189 -1.03 -36.46 37.58
N SER A 190 -2.29 -36.01 37.58
CA SER A 190 -3.41 -36.61 38.30
C SER A 190 -3.69 -38.03 37.84
N ARG A 191 -3.71 -38.29 36.51
CA ARG A 191 -3.91 -39.62 35.94
C ARG A 191 -2.71 -40.53 36.20
N GLY A 192 -1.50 -39.97 36.20
CA GLY A 192 -0.28 -40.71 36.61
C GLY A 192 -0.38 -41.24 38.04
N GLU A 193 -0.83 -40.41 38.98
CA GLU A 193 -1.01 -40.78 40.37
C GLU A 193 -2.15 -41.81 40.53
N THR A 194 -3.27 -41.64 39.82
CA THR A 194 -4.35 -42.63 39.78
C THR A 194 -3.87 -43.97 39.24
N SER A 195 -3.05 -44.00 38.20
CA SER A 195 -2.44 -45.21 37.66
C SER A 195 -1.52 -45.89 38.68
N ARG A 196 -0.69 -45.09 39.38
CA ARG A 196 0.19 -45.61 40.45
C ARG A 196 -0.60 -46.26 41.59
N LEU A 197 -1.64 -45.60 42.07
CA LEU A 197 -2.52 -46.11 43.12
C LEU A 197 -3.26 -47.38 42.67
N SER A 198 -3.80 -47.39 41.43
CA SER A 198 -4.47 -48.58 40.87
C SER A 198 -3.54 -49.77 40.75
N GLN A 199 -2.28 -49.58 40.40
CA GLN A 199 -1.26 -50.64 40.34
C GLN A 199 -0.91 -51.19 41.75
N LEU A 200 -0.84 -50.34 42.76
CA LEU A 200 -0.65 -50.76 44.16
C LEU A 200 -1.83 -51.60 44.65
N SER A 201 -3.06 -51.16 44.35
CA SER A 201 -4.28 -51.86 44.68
C SER A 201 -4.39 -53.24 43.97
N GLU A 202 -3.96 -53.30 42.70
CA GLU A 202 -3.87 -54.56 41.93
C GLU A 202 -2.89 -55.52 42.59
N ARG A 203 -1.69 -55.04 42.93
CA ARG A 203 -0.68 -55.92 43.63
C ARG A 203 -1.14 -56.44 44.99
N ALA A 204 -1.98 -55.67 45.67
CA ALA A 204 -2.60 -56.03 46.93
C ALA A 204 -3.86 -56.92 46.75
N GLY A 205 -4.28 -57.21 45.52
CA GLY A 205 -5.44 -58.07 45.23
C GLY A 205 -6.81 -57.37 45.33
N PHE A 206 -6.84 -56.04 45.51
CA PHE A 206 -8.08 -55.31 45.69
C PHE A 206 -8.67 -54.74 44.36
N THR A 207 -7.90 -54.80 43.27
CA THR A 207 -8.35 -54.29 41.98
C THR A 207 -8.04 -55.24 40.86
N ALA A 208 -8.97 -55.40 39.89
CA ALA A 208 -8.78 -56.29 38.75
C ALA A 208 -7.64 -55.79 37.84
N PRO A 209 -6.81 -56.70 37.25
CA PRO A 209 -5.72 -56.33 36.34
C PRO A 209 -6.17 -55.44 35.14
N ALA A 210 -7.39 -55.70 34.66
CA ALA A 210 -7.98 -54.89 33.56
C ALA A 210 -8.17 -53.42 33.97
N THR A 211 -8.61 -53.14 35.20
CA THR A 211 -8.79 -51.78 35.71
C THR A 211 -7.47 -51.05 35.85
N ALA A 212 -6.43 -51.70 36.36
CA ALA A 212 -5.10 -51.13 36.46
C ALA A 212 -4.47 -50.91 35.07
N ALA A 213 -4.73 -51.81 34.11
CA ALA A 213 -4.30 -51.62 32.71
C ALA A 213 -4.98 -50.41 32.07
N LEU A 214 -6.29 -50.21 32.29
CA LEU A 214 -7.02 -49.03 31.82
C LEU A 214 -6.47 -47.72 32.42
N ALA A 215 -6.17 -47.70 33.72
CA ALA A 215 -5.57 -46.54 34.37
C ALA A 215 -4.17 -46.23 33.80
N ARG A 216 -3.35 -47.24 33.47
CA ARG A 216 -2.05 -47.04 32.79
C ARG A 216 -2.23 -46.45 31.39
N ALA A 217 -3.18 -46.97 30.60
CA ALA A 217 -3.47 -46.46 29.27
C ALA A 217 -3.93 -45.00 29.32
N SER A 218 -4.83 -44.67 30.26
CA SER A 218 -5.31 -43.29 30.46
C SER A 218 -4.20 -42.32 30.88
N ALA A 219 -3.28 -42.73 31.74
CA ALA A 219 -2.12 -41.92 32.13
C ALA A 219 -1.15 -41.70 30.95
N ALA A 220 -0.89 -42.75 30.16
CA ALA A 220 -0.03 -42.63 28.97
C ALA A 220 -0.64 -41.69 27.93
N GLU A 221 -1.95 -41.76 27.72
CA GLU A 221 -2.67 -40.85 26.82
C GLU A 221 -2.62 -39.39 27.30
N ALA A 222 -2.83 -39.12 28.58
CA ALA A 222 -2.74 -37.78 29.14
C ALA A 222 -1.32 -37.21 29.04
N GLN A 223 -0.29 -38.02 29.27
CA GLN A 223 1.10 -37.63 29.09
C GLN A 223 1.42 -37.29 27.64
N ALA A 224 0.89 -38.07 26.68
CA ALA A 224 1.05 -37.78 25.25
C ALA A 224 0.38 -36.46 24.88
N ARG A 225 -0.83 -36.18 25.40
CA ARG A 225 -1.53 -34.91 25.19
C ARG A 225 -0.77 -33.72 25.78
N ALA A 226 -0.24 -33.85 26.99
CA ALA A 226 0.56 -32.78 27.61
C ALA A 226 1.83 -32.47 26.80
N SER A 227 2.50 -33.53 26.29
CA SER A 227 3.67 -33.35 25.40
C SER A 227 3.31 -32.66 24.08
N GLN A 228 2.17 -33.02 23.47
CA GLN A 228 1.69 -32.41 22.25
C GLN A 228 1.33 -30.95 22.48
N GLN A 229 0.65 -30.61 23.59
CA GLN A 229 0.31 -29.22 23.93
C GLN A 229 1.56 -28.36 24.14
N ARG A 230 2.59 -28.89 24.82
CA ARG A 230 3.87 -28.19 24.99
C ARG A 230 4.53 -27.91 23.65
N MET A 231 4.60 -28.89 22.76
CA MET A 231 5.14 -28.72 21.40
C MET A 231 4.38 -27.64 20.65
N GLN A 232 3.04 -27.60 20.72
CA GLN A 232 2.21 -26.56 20.09
C GLN A 232 2.59 -25.17 20.60
N CYS A 233 2.69 -24.98 21.92
CA CYS A 233 3.05 -23.69 22.51
C CYS A 233 4.49 -23.26 22.14
N ASP A 234 5.42 -24.22 22.08
CA ASP A 234 6.79 -23.95 21.63
C ASP A 234 6.84 -23.45 20.18
N VAL A 235 6.04 -24.03 19.28
CA VAL A 235 5.93 -23.61 17.89
C VAL A 235 5.37 -22.17 17.81
N GLU A 236 4.32 -21.86 18.58
CA GLU A 236 3.76 -20.51 18.61
C GLU A 236 4.75 -19.47 19.14
N VAL A 237 5.55 -19.80 20.15
CA VAL A 237 6.63 -18.91 20.63
C VAL A 237 7.68 -18.66 19.54
N LYS A 238 8.07 -19.69 18.76
CA LYS A 238 9.00 -19.51 17.63
C LYS A 238 8.42 -18.56 16.56
N ALA A 239 7.12 -18.66 16.30
CA ALA A 239 6.46 -17.73 15.37
C ALA A 239 6.53 -16.28 15.87
N LEU A 240 6.30 -16.04 17.15
CA LEU A 240 6.40 -14.70 17.73
C LEU A 240 7.86 -14.16 17.74
N VAL A 241 8.85 -15.02 17.97
CA VAL A 241 10.28 -14.69 17.81
C VAL A 241 10.57 -14.23 16.38
N ALA A 242 10.05 -14.96 15.39
CA ALA A 242 10.24 -14.60 13.98
C ALA A 242 9.59 -13.27 13.62
N LEU A 243 8.41 -12.97 14.19
CA LEU A 243 7.69 -11.71 13.95
C LEU A 243 8.38 -10.50 14.59
N THR A 244 8.95 -10.68 15.80
CA THR A 244 9.45 -9.56 16.61
C THR A 244 10.96 -9.38 16.54
N GLY A 245 11.69 -10.42 16.15
CA GLY A 245 13.16 -10.45 16.21
C GLY A 245 13.72 -10.52 17.63
N TRP A 246 12.87 -10.75 18.66
CA TRP A 246 13.32 -10.87 20.05
C TRP A 246 14.04 -12.19 20.28
N GLU A 247 14.98 -12.19 21.25
CA GLU A 247 15.61 -13.41 21.72
C GLU A 247 14.59 -14.26 22.53
N GLU A 248 14.48 -15.53 22.21
CA GLU A 248 13.51 -16.43 22.81
C GLU A 248 13.57 -16.54 24.34
N PRO A 249 14.75 -16.63 25.01
CA PRO A 249 14.80 -16.70 26.47
C PRO A 249 14.19 -15.47 27.14
N THR A 250 14.45 -14.28 26.59
CA THR A 250 13.89 -13.01 27.05
C THR A 250 12.37 -12.99 26.86
N LEU A 251 11.89 -13.40 25.69
CA LEU A 251 10.47 -13.48 25.38
C LEU A 251 9.73 -14.43 26.32
N ARG A 252 10.26 -15.63 26.56
CA ARG A 252 9.66 -16.61 27.48
C ARG A 252 9.56 -16.07 28.90
N THR A 253 10.59 -15.42 29.38
CA THR A 253 10.62 -14.80 30.73
C THR A 253 9.52 -13.74 30.87
N ARG A 254 9.33 -12.91 29.83
CA ARG A 254 8.33 -11.85 29.82
C ARG A 254 6.90 -12.41 29.66
N LEU A 255 6.70 -13.45 28.86
CA LEU A 255 5.41 -14.12 28.69
C LEU A 255 4.92 -14.84 29.94
N ALA A 256 5.83 -15.28 30.81
CA ALA A 256 5.51 -15.92 32.09
C ALA A 256 5.00 -14.92 33.14
N GLN A 257 5.14 -13.62 32.93
CA GLN A 257 4.65 -12.61 33.86
C GLN A 257 3.12 -12.49 33.77
N PRO A 258 2.43 -12.38 34.93
CA PRO A 258 0.98 -12.20 34.94
C PRO A 258 0.61 -10.86 34.28
N VAL A 259 -0.44 -10.87 33.50
CA VAL A 259 -1.00 -9.68 32.86
C VAL A 259 -2.31 -9.33 33.53
N ALA A 260 -2.57 -8.04 33.70
CA ALA A 260 -3.86 -7.56 34.15
C ALA A 260 -4.96 -8.01 33.17
N ALA A 261 -6.12 -8.41 33.71
CA ALA A 261 -7.26 -8.71 32.87
C ALA A 261 -7.64 -7.48 32.04
N ALA A 262 -7.83 -7.67 30.75
CA ALA A 262 -8.30 -6.60 29.88
C ALA A 262 -9.67 -6.09 30.38
N PRO A 263 -9.92 -4.77 30.35
CA PRO A 263 -11.23 -4.23 30.78
C PRO A 263 -12.37 -4.79 29.93
N ASP A 264 -13.47 -5.15 30.52
CA ASP A 264 -14.67 -5.68 29.81
C ASP A 264 -15.26 -4.67 28.79
N THR A 265 -14.83 -3.40 28.85
CA THR A 265 -15.33 -2.29 28.02
C THR A 265 -14.47 -2.01 26.77
N LEU A 266 -13.56 -2.91 26.42
CA LEU A 266 -12.51 -2.66 25.40
C LEU A 266 -13.01 -2.38 23.99
N PHE A 267 -14.21 -2.80 23.61
CA PHE A 267 -14.70 -2.70 22.25
C PHE A 267 -16.10 -2.08 22.21
N THR A 268 -16.10 -0.76 22.27
CA THR A 268 -17.31 0.01 22.09
C THR A 268 -17.32 0.60 20.67
N VAL A 269 -18.31 0.25 19.83
CA VAL A 269 -18.42 0.70 18.43
C VAL A 269 -19.67 1.53 18.27
N ASP A 270 -19.51 2.87 18.26
CA ASP A 270 -20.62 3.85 18.09
C ASP A 270 -20.75 4.36 16.66
N ALA A 271 -19.80 4.01 15.76
CA ALA A 271 -19.73 4.64 14.46
C ALA A 271 -20.71 4.03 13.46
N LEU A 272 -21.32 4.90 12.65
CA LEU A 272 -22.07 4.51 11.47
C LEU A 272 -21.12 3.75 10.50
N PRO A 273 -21.62 2.73 9.78
CA PRO A 273 -20.82 1.93 8.84
C PRO A 273 -19.97 2.75 7.87
N ALA A 274 -20.55 3.84 7.33
CA ALA A 274 -19.86 4.73 6.39
C ALA A 274 -18.62 5.41 7.01
N GLN A 275 -18.69 5.82 8.27
CA GLN A 275 -17.58 6.48 8.96
C GLN A 275 -16.44 5.51 9.26
N VAL A 276 -16.77 4.29 9.65
CA VAL A 276 -15.76 3.23 9.88
C VAL A 276 -15.05 2.86 8.57
N LEU A 277 -15.81 2.71 7.48
CA LEU A 277 -15.24 2.36 6.18
C LEU A 277 -14.34 3.47 5.61
N ALA A 278 -14.70 4.75 5.81
CA ALA A 278 -13.88 5.88 5.36
C ALA A 278 -12.52 5.97 6.06
N GLN A 279 -12.38 5.37 7.26
CA GLN A 279 -11.13 5.33 8.01
C GLN A 279 -10.21 4.16 7.61
N ARG A 280 -10.69 3.21 6.81
CA ARG A 280 -9.89 2.06 6.36
C ARG A 280 -8.88 2.47 5.30
N PRO A 281 -7.57 2.26 5.53
CA PRO A 281 -6.53 2.66 4.59
C PRO A 281 -6.62 1.94 3.23
N ASP A 282 -7.07 0.69 3.20
CA ASP A 282 -7.23 -0.11 1.98
C ASP A 282 -8.37 0.41 1.09
N VAL A 283 -9.48 0.84 1.69
CA VAL A 283 -10.61 1.48 1.01
C VAL A 283 -10.20 2.84 0.48
N TYR A 284 -9.53 3.65 1.30
CA TYR A 284 -8.99 4.95 0.89
C TYR A 284 -8.01 4.82 -0.28
N ASN A 285 -7.06 3.87 -0.22
CA ASN A 285 -6.15 3.63 -1.34
C ASN A 285 -6.90 3.26 -2.63
N ALA A 286 -7.92 2.41 -2.54
CA ALA A 286 -8.70 2.04 -3.72
C ALA A 286 -9.47 3.24 -4.31
N GLU A 287 -9.98 4.15 -3.47
CA GLU A 287 -10.59 5.40 -3.91
C GLU A 287 -9.58 6.32 -4.61
N ARG A 288 -8.36 6.47 -4.04
CA ARG A 288 -7.29 7.26 -4.66
C ARG A 288 -6.84 6.68 -6.00
N GLU A 289 -6.85 5.35 -6.18
CA GLU A 289 -6.54 4.74 -7.47
C GLU A 289 -7.62 5.00 -8.52
N VAL A 290 -8.92 5.08 -8.16
CA VAL A 290 -9.97 5.54 -9.06
C VAL A 290 -9.71 6.98 -9.51
N ALA A 291 -9.36 7.87 -8.58
CA ALA A 291 -9.03 9.26 -8.90
C ALA A 291 -7.78 9.36 -9.79
N ALA A 292 -6.76 8.58 -9.52
CA ALA A 292 -5.55 8.50 -10.34
C ALA A 292 -5.86 7.99 -11.76
N ALA A 293 -6.62 6.93 -11.89
CA ALA A 293 -7.01 6.37 -13.18
C ALA A 293 -7.89 7.34 -14.00
N SER A 294 -8.79 8.10 -13.34
CA SER A 294 -9.55 9.18 -13.98
C SER A 294 -8.60 10.24 -14.57
N ALA A 295 -7.60 10.66 -13.82
CA ALA A 295 -6.61 11.61 -14.28
C ALA A 295 -5.73 11.05 -15.42
N ASP A 296 -5.42 9.75 -15.42
CA ASP A 296 -4.73 9.08 -16.52
C ASP A 296 -5.55 9.09 -17.82
N VAL A 297 -6.89 8.92 -17.73
CA VAL A 297 -7.78 9.07 -18.89
C VAL A 297 -7.71 10.49 -19.44
N ALA A 298 -7.76 11.50 -18.54
CA ALA A 298 -7.64 12.92 -18.96
C ALA A 298 -6.29 13.18 -19.65
N SER A 299 -5.19 12.64 -19.11
CA SER A 299 -3.86 12.76 -19.71
C SER A 299 -3.78 12.10 -21.08
N ALA A 300 -4.32 10.88 -21.23
CA ALA A 300 -4.35 10.16 -22.50
C ALA A 300 -5.20 10.88 -23.56
N GLN A 301 -6.33 11.45 -23.16
CA GLN A 301 -7.16 12.28 -24.05
C GLN A 301 -6.42 13.56 -24.48
N ALA A 302 -5.78 14.25 -23.52
CA ALA A 302 -5.02 15.48 -23.79
C ALA A 302 -3.87 15.26 -24.77
N GLN A 303 -3.24 14.06 -24.78
CA GLN A 303 -2.19 13.71 -25.72
C GLN A 303 -2.65 13.58 -27.19
N ARG A 304 -3.95 13.63 -27.46
CA ARG A 304 -4.52 13.67 -28.82
C ARG A 304 -4.51 15.06 -29.42
N TYR A 305 -4.31 16.09 -28.60
CA TYR A 305 -4.30 17.49 -29.00
C TYR A 305 -2.89 17.97 -29.36
N PRO A 306 -2.79 19.15 -30.02
CA PRO A 306 -1.49 19.73 -30.38
C PRO A 306 -0.60 19.98 -29.16
N ARG A 307 0.72 19.79 -29.33
CA ARG A 307 1.73 20.12 -28.32
C ARG A 307 2.49 21.35 -28.73
N LEU A 308 2.76 22.21 -27.76
CA LEU A 308 3.52 23.45 -27.96
C LEU A 308 4.80 23.38 -27.11
N THR A 309 5.96 23.38 -27.77
CA THR A 309 7.27 23.32 -27.11
C THR A 309 8.07 24.57 -27.41
N LEU A 310 8.58 25.19 -26.36
CA LEU A 310 9.55 26.29 -26.46
C LEU A 310 10.93 25.73 -26.19
N SER A 311 11.86 25.97 -27.10
CA SER A 311 13.26 25.56 -26.93
C SER A 311 14.18 26.79 -26.92
N GLY A 312 15.38 26.65 -26.41
CA GLY A 312 16.40 27.69 -26.44
C GLY A 312 17.78 27.08 -26.20
N SER A 313 18.81 27.70 -26.73
CA SER A 313 20.18 27.25 -26.51
C SER A 313 21.17 28.40 -26.44
N VAL A 314 22.26 28.17 -25.70
CA VAL A 314 23.44 29.03 -25.70
C VAL A 314 24.68 28.13 -25.72
N GLY A 315 25.65 28.43 -26.58
CA GLY A 315 26.83 27.57 -26.71
C GLY A 315 27.96 28.22 -27.48
N ALA A 316 29.10 27.55 -27.42
CA ALA A 316 30.28 27.87 -28.23
C ALA A 316 30.66 26.64 -29.07
N ALA A 317 31.06 26.90 -30.31
CA ALA A 317 31.55 25.89 -31.19
C ALA A 317 32.90 26.33 -31.79
N GLN A 318 33.81 25.36 -31.97
CA GLN A 318 35.08 25.55 -32.67
C GLN A 318 35.10 24.63 -33.90
N VAL A 319 35.31 25.21 -35.05
CA VAL A 319 35.41 24.48 -36.30
C VAL A 319 36.85 24.61 -36.83
N ARG A 320 37.53 23.47 -37.00
CA ARG A 320 38.87 23.40 -37.60
C ARG A 320 38.80 22.71 -38.97
N THR A 321 39.20 23.43 -39.99
CA THR A 321 39.24 22.95 -41.36
C THR A 321 40.45 23.54 -42.10
N GLY A 322 41.22 22.73 -42.89
CA GLY A 322 42.37 23.20 -43.67
C GLY A 322 43.43 23.93 -42.86
N GLY A 323 43.61 23.65 -41.55
CA GLY A 323 44.55 24.34 -40.70
C GLY A 323 44.04 25.66 -40.08
N VAL A 324 42.86 26.13 -40.46
CA VAL A 324 42.18 27.29 -39.86
C VAL A 324 41.23 26.85 -38.78
N THR A 325 41.27 27.57 -37.63
CA THR A 325 40.33 27.39 -36.52
C THR A 325 39.42 28.62 -36.47
N THR A 326 38.11 28.34 -36.41
CA THR A 326 37.07 29.39 -36.29
C THR A 326 36.28 29.14 -35.04
N ASP A 327 36.18 30.12 -34.14
CA ASP A 327 35.36 30.08 -32.94
C ASP A 327 34.01 30.77 -33.22
N LEU A 328 32.92 30.11 -32.79
CA LEU A 328 31.55 30.57 -32.99
C LEU A 328 30.82 30.53 -31.65
N ASN A 329 30.24 31.66 -31.26
CA ASN A 329 29.30 31.72 -30.16
C ASN A 329 27.90 31.80 -30.73
N THR A 330 27.02 30.91 -30.24
CA THR A 330 25.64 30.80 -30.71
C THR A 330 24.67 30.92 -29.56
N TRP A 331 23.56 31.55 -29.79
CA TRP A 331 22.42 31.52 -28.91
C TRP A 331 21.13 31.54 -29.73
N THR A 332 20.09 30.89 -29.20
CA THR A 332 18.76 30.88 -29.80
C THR A 332 17.70 30.97 -28.71
N ILE A 333 16.66 31.74 -28.97
CA ILE A 333 15.39 31.70 -28.25
C ILE A 333 14.35 31.19 -29.23
N GLY A 334 13.80 30.03 -29.02
CA GLY A 334 12.99 29.31 -30.00
C GLY A 334 13.76 28.10 -30.59
N PRO A 335 13.10 27.36 -31.47
CA PRO A 335 11.77 27.60 -31.98
C PRO A 335 10.66 27.39 -30.94
N LEU A 336 9.54 28.14 -31.10
CA LEU A 336 8.26 27.75 -30.55
C LEU A 336 7.65 26.77 -31.56
N ALA A 337 7.70 25.50 -31.25
CA ALA A 337 7.28 24.42 -32.14
C ALA A 337 5.89 23.91 -31.77
N LEU A 338 4.96 23.93 -32.72
CA LEU A 338 3.64 23.33 -32.61
C LEU A 338 3.66 21.97 -33.34
N SER A 339 3.41 20.91 -32.61
CA SER A 339 3.29 19.55 -33.15
C SER A 339 1.85 19.07 -33.07
N VAL A 340 1.27 18.73 -34.22
CA VAL A 340 -0.11 18.26 -34.34
C VAL A 340 -0.10 16.81 -34.85
N PRO A 341 -0.62 15.83 -34.09
CA PRO A 341 -0.71 14.46 -34.57
C PRO A 341 -1.89 14.33 -35.55
N LEU A 342 -1.57 14.23 -36.84
CA LEU A 342 -2.60 14.06 -37.89
C LEU A 342 -2.98 12.61 -38.15
N PHE A 343 -2.00 11.70 -38.13
CA PHE A 343 -2.19 10.28 -38.33
C PHE A 343 -1.14 9.48 -37.56
N ASP A 344 -1.59 8.51 -36.79
CA ASP A 344 -0.72 7.65 -35.97
C ASP A 344 -1.16 6.17 -35.94
N GLY A 345 -1.97 5.77 -36.94
CA GLY A 345 -2.48 4.40 -37.03
C GLY A 345 -3.41 4.00 -35.89
N GLY A 346 -4.02 4.96 -35.18
CA GLY A 346 -4.94 4.69 -34.07
C GLY A 346 -4.26 4.55 -32.69
N ARG A 347 -2.94 4.75 -32.59
CA ARG A 347 -2.18 4.54 -31.36
C ARG A 347 -2.71 5.36 -30.17
N ARG A 348 -3.01 6.64 -30.36
CA ARG A 348 -3.52 7.50 -29.28
C ARG A 348 -4.96 7.17 -28.88
N ALA A 349 -5.78 6.72 -29.83
CA ALA A 349 -7.13 6.21 -29.55
C ALA A 349 -7.02 4.97 -28.65
N ALA A 350 -6.22 3.99 -29.05
CA ALA A 350 -5.99 2.78 -28.27
C ALA A 350 -5.40 3.06 -26.86
N GLN A 351 -4.54 4.07 -26.73
CA GLN A 351 -4.04 4.51 -25.41
C GLN A 351 -5.15 5.09 -24.52
N THR A 352 -6.08 5.86 -25.10
CA THR A 352 -7.25 6.36 -24.38
C THR A 352 -8.19 5.23 -23.96
N ASP A 353 -8.45 4.27 -24.86
CA ASP A 353 -9.29 3.10 -24.57
C ASP A 353 -8.66 2.25 -23.47
N ALA A 354 -7.34 2.06 -23.49
CA ALA A 354 -6.60 1.35 -22.44
C ALA A 354 -6.67 2.08 -21.10
N ALA A 355 -6.58 3.41 -21.08
CA ALA A 355 -6.73 4.20 -19.87
C ALA A 355 -8.18 4.10 -19.31
N GLN A 356 -9.19 4.15 -20.18
CA GLN A 356 -10.58 3.96 -19.80
C GLN A 356 -10.83 2.58 -19.19
N ALA A 357 -10.28 1.53 -19.79
CA ALA A 357 -10.41 0.17 -19.25
C ALA A 357 -9.77 0.03 -17.85
N ARG A 358 -8.62 0.69 -17.60
CA ARG A 358 -8.01 0.73 -16.27
C ARG A 358 -8.85 1.49 -15.26
N TYR A 359 -9.51 2.58 -15.67
CA TYR A 359 -10.46 3.29 -14.81
C TYR A 359 -11.64 2.40 -14.43
N ASP A 360 -12.24 1.68 -15.39
CA ASP A 360 -13.35 0.78 -15.13
C ASP A 360 -12.94 -0.37 -14.20
N GLU A 361 -11.73 -0.90 -14.35
CA GLU A 361 -11.11 -1.86 -13.44
C GLU A 361 -10.96 -1.28 -12.03
N ALA A 362 -10.36 -0.10 -11.89
CA ALA A 362 -10.17 0.56 -10.59
C ALA A 362 -11.51 0.82 -9.89
N ALA A 363 -12.53 1.28 -10.63
CA ALA A 363 -13.87 1.49 -10.11
C ALA A 363 -14.52 0.18 -9.62
N SER A 364 -14.31 -0.92 -10.34
CA SER A 364 -14.80 -2.25 -9.94
C SER A 364 -14.07 -2.76 -8.68
N GLN A 365 -12.75 -2.59 -8.62
CA GLN A 365 -11.94 -2.96 -7.46
C GLN A 365 -12.31 -2.16 -6.21
N TYR A 366 -12.54 -0.85 -6.34
CA TYR A 366 -13.02 -0.02 -5.24
C TYR A 366 -14.35 -0.54 -4.67
N ARG A 367 -15.35 -0.82 -5.54
CA ARG A 367 -16.62 -1.39 -5.10
C ARG A 367 -16.46 -2.75 -4.43
N ALA A 368 -15.54 -3.59 -4.91
CA ALA A 368 -15.23 -4.88 -4.30
C ALA A 368 -14.61 -4.70 -2.91
N LYS A 369 -13.67 -3.76 -2.75
CA LYS A 369 -13.03 -3.43 -1.47
C LYS A 369 -14.04 -2.93 -0.43
N VAL A 370 -14.97 -2.06 -0.83
CA VAL A 370 -16.05 -1.60 0.08
C VAL A 370 -16.91 -2.78 0.54
N ARG A 371 -17.35 -3.66 -0.37
CA ARG A 371 -18.15 -4.85 0.02
C ARG A 371 -17.36 -5.79 0.93
N GLN A 372 -16.07 -6.01 0.64
CA GLN A 372 -15.19 -6.82 1.48
C GLN A 372 -15.08 -6.22 2.89
N ALA A 373 -14.86 -4.91 2.99
CA ALA A 373 -14.74 -4.19 4.26
C ALA A 373 -16.02 -4.32 5.10
N VAL A 374 -17.20 -4.18 4.49
CA VAL A 374 -18.50 -4.42 5.15
C VAL A 374 -18.57 -5.84 5.68
N SER A 375 -18.27 -6.83 4.84
CA SER A 375 -18.32 -8.25 5.20
C SER A 375 -17.37 -8.59 6.36
N GLU A 376 -16.16 -8.03 6.36
CA GLU A 376 -15.18 -8.26 7.43
C GLU A 376 -15.66 -7.73 8.78
N VAL A 377 -16.25 -6.53 8.81
CA VAL A 377 -16.81 -5.96 10.03
C VAL A 377 -17.99 -6.78 10.54
N GLU A 378 -18.94 -7.14 9.67
CA GLU A 378 -20.08 -7.98 10.03
C GLU A 378 -19.63 -9.34 10.60
N GLN A 379 -18.67 -9.99 9.96
CA GLN A 379 -18.09 -11.25 10.46
C GLN A 379 -17.40 -11.08 11.83
N ALA A 380 -16.70 -9.97 12.04
CA ALA A 380 -16.04 -9.69 13.32
C ALA A 380 -17.09 -9.51 14.44
N LEU A 381 -18.18 -8.78 14.17
CA LEU A 381 -19.27 -8.57 15.13
C LEU A 381 -19.97 -9.89 15.49
N VAL A 382 -20.28 -10.74 14.51
CA VAL A 382 -20.87 -12.07 14.74
C VAL A 382 -19.95 -12.95 15.60
N ARG A 383 -18.63 -12.97 15.30
CA ARG A 383 -17.66 -13.72 16.11
C ARG A 383 -17.57 -13.20 17.54
N LEU A 384 -17.60 -11.88 17.73
CA LEU A 384 -17.54 -11.24 19.04
C LEU A 384 -18.77 -11.62 19.88
N GLN A 385 -19.97 -11.55 19.31
CA GLN A 385 -21.20 -11.99 19.95
C GLN A 385 -21.14 -13.48 20.38
N SER A 386 -20.79 -14.36 19.43
CA SER A 386 -20.67 -15.80 19.74
C SER A 386 -19.65 -16.07 20.84
N THR A 387 -18.55 -15.31 20.88
CA THR A 387 -17.54 -15.47 21.94
C THR A 387 -18.07 -15.04 23.30
N ALA A 388 -18.85 -13.94 23.37
CA ALA A 388 -19.50 -13.49 24.59
C ALA A 388 -20.49 -14.55 25.12
N GLU A 389 -21.38 -15.07 24.27
CA GLU A 389 -22.34 -16.12 24.62
C GLU A 389 -21.65 -17.39 25.15
N ARG A 390 -20.52 -17.77 24.54
CA ARG A 390 -19.73 -18.92 25.01
C ARG A 390 -19.04 -18.67 26.34
N ALA A 391 -18.55 -17.45 26.56
CA ALA A 391 -17.92 -17.10 27.83
C ALA A 391 -18.95 -17.15 28.98
N ASP A 392 -20.18 -16.67 28.76
CA ASP A 392 -21.26 -16.75 29.76
C ASP A 392 -21.71 -18.18 30.03
N SER A 393 -21.72 -19.04 28.99
CA SER A 393 -22.06 -20.45 29.15
C SER A 393 -20.98 -21.24 29.86
N ALA A 394 -19.74 -20.77 29.92
CA ALA A 394 -18.60 -21.43 30.55
C ALA A 394 -18.40 -21.01 32.02
N ARG A 395 -19.10 -20.00 32.52
CA ARG A 395 -19.14 -19.57 33.93
C ARG A 395 -20.17 -20.35 34.73
#